data_b95e12d65c5b991fef243716ddcbacf4
#
_entry.id   b95e12d65c5b991fef243716ddcbacf4
#
_cell.length_a   1.000
_cell.length_b   1.000
_cell.length_c   1.000
_cell.angle_alpha   90.00
_cell.angle_beta   90.00
_cell.angle_gamma   90.00
#
_symmetry.space_group_name_H-M   'P 1'
#
loop_
_entity.id
_entity.type
_entity.pdbx_description
1 polymer ?
#
loop_
_entity_poly.entity_id
_entity_poly.type
_entity_poly.pdbx_seq_one_letter_code
_entity_poly.pdbx_strand_id
1 'polypeptide(L)'
;MENVSDMNIHELIDLYNKGKSLNFLATKYNTYTAKVKEILLTNGVSIRIRAEQNSITNQERGKKVNHQYFDVIDSNEKAWLLGFLAADGNISSDRNRIKIAVSSRDKQVLENIKKSIGSEKNVLDYETNKGFNVSELSWSSKNQKIKLSAYGIVPRKTYKEMHLPNFDLDKQLSFILGYYDGDGCFKDDGTTCRIEICSYRPEILEDFAVVLNEITNANNKVNKSPSRDNYYTLTYSTEAVKKILNKAYTLVSKDCYLLRKFNKYKCWLDKNKY
;
A
#
# COMPACT_ATOMS: atom_id res chain seq x y z
N MET A 1 -40.92 5.55 25.19
CA MET A 1 -41.21 4.40 24.30
C MET A 1 -41.69 5.01 22.99
N GLU A 2 -40.81 5.27 22.08
CA GLU A 2 -41.14 5.84 20.77
C GLU A 2 -41.68 4.74 19.85
N ASN A 3 -42.69 5.09 19.10
CA ASN A 3 -43.56 4.22 18.33
C ASN A 3 -42.82 3.45 17.24
N VAL A 4 -42.98 2.13 17.20
CA VAL A 4 -42.60 1.18 16.13
C VAL A 4 -43.44 1.45 14.84
N SER A 5 -44.24 2.51 14.77
CA SER A 5 -45.19 2.79 13.69
C SER A 5 -44.57 3.23 12.37
N ASP A 6 -43.29 3.63 12.32
CA ASP A 6 -42.64 4.14 11.10
C ASP A 6 -41.61 3.17 10.49
N MET A 7 -41.53 1.94 10.99
CA MET A 7 -40.61 0.95 10.44
C MET A 7 -41.16 0.35 9.15
N ASN A 8 -40.56 0.68 8.01
CA ASN A 8 -40.91 0.05 6.74
C ASN A 8 -40.43 -1.42 6.73
N ILE A 9 -41.36 -2.34 7.04
CA ILE A 9 -41.08 -3.78 7.14
C ILE A 9 -40.59 -4.35 5.82
N HIS A 10 -41.11 -3.90 4.68
CA HIS A 10 -40.67 -4.34 3.36
C HIS A 10 -39.22 -3.94 3.10
N GLU A 11 -38.83 -2.70 3.42
CA GLU A 11 -37.45 -2.24 3.32
C GLU A 11 -36.53 -3.03 4.25
N LEU A 12 -36.97 -3.33 5.48
CA LEU A 12 -36.18 -4.11 6.45
C LEU A 12 -35.89 -5.52 5.90
N ILE A 13 -36.93 -6.19 5.34
CA ILE A 13 -36.79 -7.52 4.74
C ILE A 13 -35.86 -7.48 3.54
N ASP A 14 -36.03 -6.50 2.64
CA ASP A 14 -35.18 -6.31 1.47
C ASP A 14 -33.69 -6.09 1.86
N LEU A 15 -33.45 -5.23 2.82
CA LEU A 15 -32.08 -5.00 3.35
C LEU A 15 -31.49 -6.27 3.98
N TYR A 16 -32.31 -7.04 4.71
CA TYR A 16 -31.85 -8.31 5.25
C TYR A 16 -31.49 -9.29 4.13
N ASN A 17 -32.35 -9.46 3.14
CA ASN A 17 -32.08 -10.33 1.98
C ASN A 17 -30.86 -9.87 1.16
N LYS A 18 -30.59 -8.59 1.11
CA LYS A 18 -29.36 -7.99 0.56
C LYS A 18 -28.12 -8.15 1.44
N GLY A 19 -28.20 -8.96 2.51
CA GLY A 19 -27.01 -9.34 3.31
C GLY A 19 -26.77 -8.49 4.55
N LYS A 20 -27.57 -7.45 4.84
CA LYS A 20 -27.37 -6.63 6.05
C LYS A 20 -27.60 -7.46 7.32
N SER A 21 -26.78 -7.20 8.36
CA SER A 21 -26.85 -7.94 9.62
C SER A 21 -28.01 -7.47 10.50
N LEU A 22 -28.44 -8.32 11.43
CA LEU A 22 -29.44 -7.95 12.44
C LEU A 22 -29.01 -6.71 13.24
N ASN A 23 -27.75 -6.59 13.61
CA ASN A 23 -27.20 -5.42 14.31
C ASN A 23 -27.28 -4.14 13.45
N PHE A 24 -26.95 -4.22 12.14
CA PHE A 24 -27.10 -3.09 11.24
C PHE A 24 -28.54 -2.59 11.18
N LEU A 25 -29.49 -3.51 11.04
CA LEU A 25 -30.91 -3.19 10.95
C LEU A 25 -31.44 -2.63 12.29
N ALA A 26 -31.03 -3.22 13.41
CA ALA A 26 -31.41 -2.72 14.73
C ALA A 26 -30.92 -1.28 14.94
N THR A 27 -29.68 -0.94 14.56
CA THR A 27 -29.16 0.42 14.62
C THR A 27 -29.91 1.36 13.66
N LYS A 28 -30.14 0.93 12.40
CA LYS A 28 -30.82 1.76 11.39
C LYS A 28 -32.22 2.16 11.82
N TYR A 29 -32.96 1.24 12.42
CA TYR A 29 -34.36 1.46 12.83
C TYR A 29 -34.53 1.79 14.33
N ASN A 30 -33.44 2.18 14.98
CA ASN A 30 -33.37 2.54 16.40
C ASN A 30 -34.13 1.54 17.31
N THR A 31 -33.79 0.25 17.14
CA THR A 31 -34.42 -0.86 17.87
C THR A 31 -33.38 -1.88 18.31
N TYR A 32 -33.80 -3.03 18.84
CA TYR A 32 -32.87 -4.10 19.25
C TYR A 32 -32.96 -5.32 18.34
N THR A 33 -31.91 -6.12 18.30
CA THR A 33 -31.78 -7.27 17.38
C THR A 33 -32.84 -8.33 17.56
N ALA A 34 -33.37 -8.53 18.80
CA ALA A 34 -34.45 -9.47 19.06
C ALA A 34 -35.75 -9.04 18.36
N LYS A 35 -36.07 -7.73 18.32
CA LYS A 35 -37.25 -7.22 17.62
C LYS A 35 -37.13 -7.36 16.11
N VAL A 36 -35.93 -7.06 15.54
CA VAL A 36 -35.67 -7.28 14.11
C VAL A 36 -35.83 -8.77 13.77
N LYS A 37 -35.33 -9.66 14.61
CA LYS A 37 -35.46 -11.12 14.44
C LYS A 37 -36.95 -11.57 14.47
N GLU A 38 -37.71 -11.06 15.41
CA GLU A 38 -39.17 -11.32 15.53
C GLU A 38 -39.90 -10.90 14.24
N ILE A 39 -39.65 -9.67 13.74
CA ILE A 39 -40.27 -9.15 12.53
C ILE A 39 -39.92 -10.03 11.32
N LEU A 40 -38.67 -10.44 11.15
CA LEU A 40 -38.25 -11.29 10.05
C LEU A 40 -38.93 -12.65 10.11
N LEU A 41 -39.01 -13.30 11.27
CA LEU A 41 -39.64 -14.61 11.47
C LEU A 41 -41.17 -14.54 11.23
N THR A 42 -41.82 -13.51 11.73
CA THR A 42 -43.25 -13.30 11.53
C THR A 42 -43.61 -13.11 10.05
N ASN A 43 -42.66 -12.57 9.26
CA ASN A 43 -42.84 -12.39 7.81
C ASN A 43 -42.24 -13.54 6.99
N GLY A 44 -41.98 -14.70 7.59
CA GLY A 44 -41.53 -15.92 6.89
C GLY A 44 -40.05 -15.90 6.45
N VAL A 45 -39.24 -14.97 6.95
CA VAL A 45 -37.84 -14.87 6.60
C VAL A 45 -36.98 -15.67 7.58
N SER A 46 -36.27 -16.66 7.09
CA SER A 46 -35.33 -17.47 7.88
C SER A 46 -34.14 -16.64 8.40
N ILE A 47 -33.78 -16.85 9.66
CA ILE A 47 -32.63 -16.16 10.26
C ILE A 47 -31.33 -16.89 9.90
N ARG A 48 -30.41 -16.16 9.23
CA ARG A 48 -29.10 -16.67 8.90
C ARG A 48 -28.31 -17.05 10.15
N ILE A 49 -27.64 -18.19 10.10
CA ILE A 49 -26.66 -18.56 11.13
C ILE A 49 -25.44 -17.65 11.04
N ARG A 50 -24.67 -17.60 12.13
CA ARG A 50 -23.47 -16.73 12.21
C ARG A 50 -22.45 -17.00 11.09
N ALA A 51 -22.29 -18.26 10.67
CA ALA A 51 -21.39 -18.64 9.59
C ALA A 51 -21.82 -18.06 8.24
N GLU A 52 -23.12 -18.12 7.91
CA GLU A 52 -23.69 -17.54 6.69
C GLU A 52 -23.55 -16.01 6.67
N GLN A 53 -23.86 -15.34 7.78
CA GLN A 53 -23.69 -13.90 7.89
C GLN A 53 -22.22 -13.48 7.74
N ASN A 54 -21.30 -14.24 8.32
CA ASN A 54 -19.85 -14.00 8.17
C ASN A 54 -19.40 -14.21 6.72
N SER A 55 -19.94 -15.22 6.02
CA SER A 55 -19.65 -15.48 4.61
C SER A 55 -20.08 -14.28 3.74
N ILE A 56 -21.31 -13.79 3.90
CA ILE A 56 -21.82 -12.62 3.17
C ILE A 56 -20.99 -11.38 3.48
N THR A 57 -20.70 -11.12 4.76
CA THR A 57 -19.88 -9.98 5.17
C THR A 57 -18.47 -10.06 4.60
N ASN A 58 -17.88 -11.26 4.53
CA ASN A 58 -16.57 -11.49 3.95
C ASN A 58 -16.59 -11.33 2.42
N GLN A 59 -17.65 -11.78 1.74
CA GLN A 59 -17.85 -11.56 0.32
C GLN A 59 -18.01 -10.07 -0.01
N GLU A 60 -18.81 -9.32 0.76
CA GLU A 60 -18.94 -7.87 0.61
C GLU A 60 -17.61 -7.13 0.87
N ARG A 61 -16.87 -7.54 1.90
CA ARG A 61 -15.53 -6.99 2.19
C ARG A 61 -14.51 -7.35 1.10
N GLY A 62 -14.61 -8.55 0.51
CA GLY A 62 -13.76 -9.03 -0.56
C GLY A 62 -14.04 -8.36 -1.92
N LYS A 63 -15.28 -7.92 -2.17
CA LYS A 63 -15.66 -7.19 -3.40
C LYS A 63 -15.09 -5.77 -3.50
N LYS A 64 -14.51 -5.26 -2.42
CA LYS A 64 -14.01 -3.89 -2.30
C LYS A 64 -12.55 -3.70 -2.66
N VAL A 65 -11.97 -4.63 -3.41
CA VAL A 65 -10.59 -4.53 -3.94
C VAL A 65 -10.45 -5.42 -5.18
N ASN A 66 -9.65 -4.98 -6.15
CA ASN A 66 -9.29 -5.83 -7.28
C ASN A 66 -8.32 -6.93 -6.82
N HIS A 67 -8.85 -8.13 -6.57
CA HIS A 67 -8.05 -9.26 -6.09
C HIS A 67 -6.97 -9.71 -7.08
N GLN A 68 -7.14 -9.46 -8.38
CA GLN A 68 -6.24 -9.83 -9.46
C GLN A 68 -5.20 -8.74 -9.77
N TYR A 69 -5.15 -7.64 -9.02
CA TYR A 69 -4.30 -6.49 -9.33
C TYR A 69 -2.82 -6.86 -9.54
N PHE A 70 -2.30 -7.81 -8.75
CA PHE A 70 -0.91 -8.30 -8.84
C PHE A 70 -0.75 -9.62 -9.58
N ASP A 71 -1.76 -10.10 -10.33
CA ASP A 71 -1.63 -11.35 -11.10
C ASP A 71 -0.59 -11.21 -12.20
N VAL A 72 -0.55 -10.03 -12.83
CA VAL A 72 0.45 -9.65 -13.83
C VAL A 72 0.93 -8.22 -13.52
N ILE A 73 2.24 -8.02 -13.53
CA ILE A 73 2.86 -6.70 -13.44
C ILE A 73 3.07 -6.19 -14.88
N ASP A 74 2.01 -5.65 -15.46
CA ASP A 74 1.91 -5.23 -16.85
C ASP A 74 2.18 -3.74 -17.08
N SER A 75 2.37 -2.95 -16.01
CA SER A 75 2.66 -1.52 -16.10
C SER A 75 3.73 -1.07 -15.12
N ASN A 76 4.31 0.10 -15.41
CA ASN A 76 5.30 0.75 -14.55
C ASN A 76 4.70 1.16 -13.20
N GLU A 77 3.43 1.56 -13.15
CA GLU A 77 2.73 1.92 -11.93
C GLU A 77 2.55 0.71 -11.01
N LYS A 78 2.25 -0.48 -11.57
CA LYS A 78 2.19 -1.72 -10.77
C LYS A 78 3.56 -2.12 -10.25
N ALA A 79 4.61 -1.97 -11.05
CA ALA A 79 5.99 -2.22 -10.64
C ALA A 79 6.41 -1.24 -9.54
N TRP A 80 6.07 0.05 -9.66
CA TRP A 80 6.30 1.06 -8.63
C TRP A 80 5.60 0.68 -7.30
N LEU A 81 4.29 0.32 -7.37
CA LEU A 81 3.55 -0.06 -6.16
C LEU A 81 4.14 -1.33 -5.52
N LEU A 82 4.62 -2.27 -6.33
CA LEU A 82 5.30 -3.46 -5.83
C LEU A 82 6.58 -3.08 -5.05
N GLY A 83 7.39 -2.19 -5.60
CA GLY A 83 8.59 -1.66 -4.93
C GLY A 83 8.26 -0.88 -3.65
N PHE A 84 7.21 -0.07 -3.67
CA PHE A 84 6.73 0.66 -2.49
C PHE A 84 6.24 -0.28 -1.39
N LEU A 85 5.55 -1.37 -1.76
CA LEU A 85 5.17 -2.44 -0.82
C LEU A 85 6.38 -3.22 -0.30
N ALA A 86 7.41 -3.40 -1.12
CA ALA A 86 8.67 -4.03 -0.71
C ALA A 86 9.39 -3.22 0.37
N ALA A 87 9.33 -1.89 0.32
CA ALA A 87 9.83 -0.99 1.36
C ALA A 87 8.85 -0.90 2.55
N ASP A 88 7.75 -0.17 2.40
CA ASP A 88 6.84 0.25 3.48
C ASP A 88 5.65 -0.70 3.71
N GLY A 89 5.41 -1.68 2.84
CA GLY A 89 4.29 -2.61 2.96
C GLY A 89 4.42 -3.53 4.18
N ASN A 90 3.30 -3.80 4.82
CA ASN A 90 3.19 -4.78 5.91
C ASN A 90 2.17 -5.86 5.54
N ILE A 91 2.61 -7.13 5.58
CA ILE A 91 1.79 -8.31 5.32
C ILE A 91 1.54 -9.03 6.64
N SER A 92 0.27 -9.26 6.98
CA SER A 92 -0.09 -10.03 8.17
C SER A 92 0.32 -11.50 8.05
N SER A 93 0.83 -12.09 9.12
CA SER A 93 1.18 -13.52 9.17
C SER A 93 -0.07 -14.42 9.21
N ASP A 94 -1.06 -14.03 10.00
CA ASP A 94 -2.26 -14.80 10.36
C ASP A 94 -3.51 -14.45 9.53
N ARG A 95 -3.48 -13.31 8.82
CA ARG A 95 -4.62 -12.79 8.04
C ARG A 95 -4.20 -12.47 6.61
N ASN A 96 -5.20 -12.33 5.73
CA ASN A 96 -4.97 -11.89 4.35
C ASN A 96 -4.90 -10.35 4.25
N ARG A 97 -4.38 -9.69 5.29
CA ARG A 97 -4.29 -8.23 5.38
C ARG A 97 -2.97 -7.74 4.82
N ILE A 98 -3.07 -6.77 3.95
CA ILE A 98 -1.99 -5.98 3.39
C ILE A 98 -2.19 -4.55 3.88
N LYS A 99 -1.12 -3.88 4.27
CA LYS A 99 -1.16 -2.55 4.85
C LYS A 99 0.02 -1.70 4.39
N ILE A 100 -0.23 -0.42 4.13
CA ILE A 100 0.79 0.62 3.95
C ILE A 100 0.47 1.75 4.92
N ALA A 101 1.48 2.28 5.59
CA ALA A 101 1.36 3.44 6.46
C ALA A 101 2.47 4.43 6.12
N VAL A 102 2.10 5.70 5.94
CA VAL A 102 3.02 6.80 5.60
C VAL A 102 2.78 7.99 6.54
N SER A 103 3.71 8.95 6.56
CA SER A 103 3.43 10.24 7.18
C SER A 103 2.17 10.87 6.58
N SER A 104 1.30 11.50 7.39
CA SER A 104 0.06 12.14 6.89
C SER A 104 0.31 13.22 5.83
N ARG A 105 1.53 13.74 5.72
CA ARG A 105 1.95 14.63 4.63
C ARG A 105 1.90 13.95 3.26
N ASP A 106 2.10 12.65 3.22
CA ASP A 106 2.14 11.84 2.01
C ASP A 106 0.81 11.06 1.79
N LYS A 107 -0.27 11.41 2.52
CA LYS A 107 -1.58 10.74 2.46
C LYS A 107 -2.11 10.58 1.03
N GLN A 108 -1.86 11.57 0.16
CA GLN A 108 -2.37 11.55 -1.21
C GLN A 108 -1.94 10.30 -1.98
N VAL A 109 -0.72 9.80 -1.76
CA VAL A 109 -0.26 8.56 -2.41
C VAL A 109 -1.12 7.36 -2.03
N LEU A 110 -1.59 7.28 -0.78
CA LEU A 110 -2.49 6.20 -0.34
C LEU A 110 -3.88 6.28 -0.98
N GLU A 111 -4.41 7.50 -1.18
CA GLU A 111 -5.69 7.68 -1.90
C GLU A 111 -5.55 7.28 -3.38
N ASN A 112 -4.40 7.53 -3.99
CA ASN A 112 -4.11 7.11 -5.36
C ASN A 112 -3.94 5.58 -5.46
N ILE A 113 -3.18 4.95 -4.54
CA ILE A 113 -3.07 3.49 -4.43
C ILE A 113 -4.44 2.85 -4.25
N LYS A 114 -5.28 3.42 -3.35
CA LYS A 114 -6.65 2.96 -3.12
C LYS A 114 -7.47 2.92 -4.42
N LYS A 115 -7.38 3.97 -5.23
CA LYS A 115 -8.05 4.02 -6.55
C LYS A 115 -7.50 2.95 -7.50
N SER A 116 -6.18 2.81 -7.60
CA SER A 116 -5.52 1.86 -8.49
C SER A 116 -5.89 0.41 -8.19
N ILE A 117 -5.91 0.03 -6.91
CA ILE A 117 -6.31 -1.33 -6.51
C ILE A 117 -7.84 -1.52 -6.41
N GLY A 118 -8.64 -0.52 -6.80
CA GLY A 118 -10.11 -0.58 -6.74
C GLY A 118 -10.66 -0.76 -5.32
N SER A 119 -9.97 -0.21 -4.30
CA SER A 119 -10.41 -0.36 -2.91
C SER A 119 -11.38 0.76 -2.51
N GLU A 120 -12.48 0.40 -1.85
CA GLU A 120 -13.39 1.36 -1.21
C GLU A 120 -13.02 1.66 0.26
N LYS A 121 -11.95 1.05 0.78
CA LYS A 121 -11.51 1.27 2.16
C LYS A 121 -11.06 2.72 2.36
N ASN A 122 -11.45 3.31 3.47
CA ASN A 122 -10.97 4.63 3.82
C ASN A 122 -9.50 4.59 4.25
N VAL A 123 -8.74 5.60 3.85
CA VAL A 123 -7.45 5.90 4.45
C VAL A 123 -7.71 6.44 5.85
N LEU A 124 -7.10 5.83 6.85
CA LEU A 124 -7.27 6.19 8.26
C LEU A 124 -6.12 7.06 8.71
N ASP A 125 -6.44 8.18 9.35
CA ASP A 125 -5.46 9.05 9.98
C ASP A 125 -5.46 8.79 11.49
N TYR A 126 -4.27 8.71 12.08
CA TYR A 126 -4.09 8.60 13.52
C TYR A 126 -2.74 9.14 13.96
N GLU A 127 -2.66 9.49 15.24
CA GLU A 127 -1.41 9.84 15.88
C GLU A 127 -0.82 8.61 16.59
N THR A 128 0.46 8.37 16.38
CA THR A 128 1.17 7.29 17.09
C THR A 128 1.45 7.68 18.54
N ASN A 129 1.74 6.70 19.41
CA ASN A 129 2.13 6.94 20.81
C ASN A 129 3.39 7.84 20.96
N LYS A 130 4.11 8.08 19.86
CA LYS A 130 5.28 8.96 19.80
C LYS A 130 4.96 10.35 19.24
N GLY A 131 3.68 10.69 19.03
CA GLY A 131 3.25 12.00 18.50
C GLY A 131 3.39 12.18 17.00
N PHE A 132 3.61 11.11 16.22
CA PHE A 132 3.70 11.20 14.76
C PHE A 132 2.32 11.02 14.11
N ASN A 133 1.93 11.95 13.23
CA ASN A 133 0.73 11.84 12.42
C ASN A 133 0.98 10.87 11.24
N VAL A 134 0.18 9.82 11.16
CA VAL A 134 0.29 8.73 10.20
C VAL A 134 -1.03 8.54 9.47
N SER A 135 -0.95 8.30 8.17
CA SER A 135 -2.06 7.83 7.34
C SER A 135 -1.83 6.37 6.96
N GLU A 136 -2.86 5.55 7.06
CA GLU A 136 -2.81 4.11 6.81
C GLU A 136 -3.90 3.69 5.82
N LEU A 137 -3.51 2.94 4.79
CA LEU A 137 -4.41 2.17 3.94
C LEU A 137 -4.23 0.69 4.21
N SER A 138 -5.32 -0.03 4.49
CA SER A 138 -5.27 -1.47 4.66
C SER A 138 -6.44 -2.17 3.97
N TRP A 139 -6.15 -3.29 3.34
CA TRP A 139 -7.15 -4.13 2.67
C TRP A 139 -6.87 -5.61 2.90
N SER A 140 -7.79 -6.49 2.45
CA SER A 140 -7.65 -7.93 2.59
C SER A 140 -7.83 -8.61 1.24
N SER A 141 -6.83 -9.38 0.83
CA SER A 141 -6.87 -10.20 -0.38
C SER A 141 -5.95 -11.40 -0.24
N LYS A 142 -6.52 -12.62 -0.28
CA LYS A 142 -5.73 -13.86 -0.27
C LYS A 142 -4.88 -13.98 -1.53
N ASN A 143 -5.47 -13.69 -2.69
CA ASN A 143 -4.77 -13.78 -3.97
C ASN A 143 -3.59 -12.82 -4.01
N GLN A 144 -3.81 -11.53 -3.73
CA GLN A 144 -2.72 -10.56 -3.71
C GLN A 144 -1.62 -10.93 -2.70
N LYS A 145 -1.96 -11.43 -1.50
CA LYS A 145 -0.96 -11.92 -0.53
C LYS A 145 -0.09 -13.02 -1.12
N ILE A 146 -0.69 -13.99 -1.82
CA ILE A 146 0.04 -15.08 -2.50
C ILE A 146 0.96 -14.52 -3.59
N LYS A 147 0.43 -13.61 -4.44
CA LYS A 147 1.23 -13.00 -5.53
C LYS A 147 2.38 -12.15 -4.99
N LEU A 148 2.14 -11.34 -3.98
CA LEU A 148 3.19 -10.55 -3.32
C LEU A 148 4.27 -11.45 -2.70
N SER A 149 3.90 -12.61 -2.15
CA SER A 149 4.86 -13.56 -1.60
C SER A 149 5.80 -14.13 -2.67
N ALA A 150 5.35 -14.29 -3.91
CA ALA A 150 6.20 -14.72 -5.02
C ALA A 150 7.29 -13.69 -5.38
N TYR A 151 7.10 -12.43 -5.01
CA TYR A 151 8.07 -11.33 -5.14
C TYR A 151 8.86 -11.06 -3.84
N GLY A 152 8.85 -12.00 -2.88
CA GLY A 152 9.57 -11.83 -1.60
C GLY A 152 8.88 -10.89 -0.60
N ILE A 153 7.71 -10.32 -0.94
CA ILE A 153 6.97 -9.42 -0.04
C ILE A 153 6.11 -10.27 0.90
N VAL A 154 6.71 -10.70 2.00
CA VAL A 154 6.17 -11.66 2.97
C VAL A 154 6.05 -11.05 4.37
N PRO A 155 5.34 -11.70 5.31
CA PRO A 155 5.37 -11.28 6.71
C PRO A 155 6.80 -11.22 7.25
N ARG A 156 7.12 -10.13 7.99
CA ARG A 156 8.46 -9.87 8.53
C ARG A 156 9.55 -9.83 7.44
N LYS A 157 9.24 -9.28 6.27
CA LYS A 157 10.14 -9.20 5.11
C LYS A 157 11.51 -8.58 5.42
N THR A 158 11.58 -7.65 6.38
CA THR A 158 12.83 -7.01 6.84
C THR A 158 13.92 -8.02 7.20
N TYR A 159 13.54 -9.23 7.63
CA TYR A 159 14.46 -10.31 8.02
C TYR A 159 14.55 -11.43 6.98
N LYS A 160 13.97 -11.22 5.80
CA LYS A 160 13.94 -12.22 4.72
C LYS A 160 14.73 -11.71 3.54
N GLU A 161 15.40 -12.63 2.87
CA GLU A 161 16.03 -12.35 1.58
C GLU A 161 14.98 -11.89 0.57
N MET A 162 15.33 -10.87 -0.20
CA MET A 162 14.48 -10.30 -1.23
C MET A 162 15.37 -9.84 -2.39
N HIS A 163 14.91 -10.09 -3.60
CA HIS A 163 15.57 -9.72 -4.84
C HIS A 163 14.69 -8.81 -5.70
N LEU A 164 15.33 -8.05 -6.57
CA LEU A 164 14.66 -7.30 -7.62
C LEU A 164 14.02 -8.30 -8.60
N PRO A 165 12.70 -8.21 -8.86
CA PRO A 165 12.06 -9.09 -9.82
C PRO A 165 12.65 -8.96 -11.23
N ASN A 166 12.73 -10.08 -11.96
CA ASN A 166 13.23 -10.10 -13.33
C ASN A 166 12.17 -9.52 -14.29
N PHE A 167 12.11 -8.20 -14.37
CA PHE A 167 11.30 -7.41 -15.29
C PHE A 167 12.16 -6.81 -16.40
N ASP A 168 11.54 -6.19 -17.41
CA ASP A 168 12.23 -5.26 -18.29
C ASP A 168 12.77 -4.04 -17.50
N LEU A 169 13.76 -3.35 -18.09
CA LEU A 169 14.50 -2.27 -17.43
C LEU A 169 13.59 -1.15 -16.89
N ASP A 170 12.52 -0.79 -17.62
CA ASP A 170 11.64 0.29 -17.20
C ASP A 170 10.81 -0.09 -15.97
N LYS A 171 10.33 -1.34 -15.90
CA LYS A 171 9.65 -1.85 -14.70
C LYS A 171 10.61 -2.06 -13.53
N GLN A 172 11.85 -2.51 -13.79
CA GLN A 172 12.88 -2.59 -12.74
C GLN A 172 13.15 -1.22 -12.14
N LEU A 173 13.32 -0.20 -12.99
CA LEU A 173 13.56 1.17 -12.51
C LEU A 173 12.34 1.75 -11.79
N SER A 174 11.13 1.42 -12.24
CA SER A 174 9.88 1.81 -11.56
C SER A 174 9.76 1.14 -10.19
N PHE A 175 10.13 -0.14 -10.06
CA PHE A 175 10.20 -0.85 -8.77
C PHE A 175 11.22 -0.17 -7.85
N ILE A 176 12.42 0.14 -8.35
CA ILE A 176 13.47 0.83 -7.59
C ILE A 176 12.98 2.21 -7.12
N LEU A 177 12.26 2.96 -7.97
CA LEU A 177 11.65 4.23 -7.57
C LEU A 177 10.63 4.04 -6.44
N GLY A 178 9.77 3.02 -6.54
CA GLY A 178 8.81 2.70 -5.48
C GLY A 178 9.50 2.35 -4.15
N TYR A 179 10.54 1.54 -4.21
CA TYR A 179 11.36 1.20 -3.04
C TYR A 179 12.06 2.44 -2.46
N TYR A 180 12.65 3.28 -3.32
CA TYR A 180 13.24 4.56 -2.92
C TYR A 180 12.21 5.50 -2.26
N ASP A 181 10.98 5.51 -2.74
CA ASP A 181 9.92 6.31 -2.11
C ASP A 181 9.61 5.87 -0.68
N GLY A 182 9.68 4.58 -0.36
CA GLY A 182 9.59 4.07 1.01
C GLY A 182 10.89 4.33 1.79
N ASP A 183 11.92 3.57 1.50
CA ASP A 183 13.18 3.46 2.27
C ASP A 183 14.34 4.29 1.72
N GLY A 184 14.11 5.25 0.82
CA GLY A 184 15.16 6.12 0.29
C GLY A 184 15.14 7.53 0.88
N CYS A 185 16.26 8.24 0.71
CA CYS A 185 16.42 9.62 1.10
C CYS A 185 17.09 10.43 -0.02
N PHE A 186 16.59 11.65 -0.28
CA PHE A 186 17.27 12.65 -1.10
C PHE A 186 17.94 13.66 -0.18
N LYS A 187 19.24 13.85 -0.36
CA LYS A 187 20.05 14.84 0.38
C LYS A 187 20.49 15.94 -0.60
N ASP A 188 20.16 17.17 -0.24
CA ASP A 188 20.56 18.40 -0.92
C ASP A 188 21.78 18.95 -0.16
N ASP A 189 22.95 18.89 -0.76
CA ASP A 189 24.21 19.37 -0.20
C ASP A 189 24.64 20.69 -0.93
N GLY A 190 23.65 21.50 -1.38
CA GLY A 190 23.86 22.76 -2.10
C GLY A 190 24.08 22.56 -3.60
N THR A 191 25.32 22.68 -4.08
CA THR A 191 25.67 22.45 -5.49
C THR A 191 25.66 20.96 -5.87
N THR A 192 25.78 20.07 -4.89
CA THR A 192 25.72 18.62 -5.08
C THR A 192 24.46 18.05 -4.47
N CYS A 193 24.08 16.86 -4.90
CA CYS A 193 23.01 16.09 -4.28
C CYS A 193 23.36 14.61 -4.25
N ARG A 194 22.65 13.87 -3.42
CA ARG A 194 22.76 12.41 -3.38
C ARG A 194 21.41 11.76 -3.05
N ILE A 195 21.23 10.57 -3.58
CA ILE A 195 20.21 9.64 -3.12
C ILE A 195 20.87 8.52 -2.34
N GLU A 196 20.19 8.07 -1.30
CA GLU A 196 20.60 6.94 -0.47
C GLU A 196 19.39 6.02 -0.34
N ILE A 197 19.55 4.75 -0.69
CA ILE A 197 18.54 3.70 -0.54
C ILE A 197 19.05 2.75 0.53
N CYS A 198 18.20 2.40 1.48
CA CYS A 198 18.57 1.63 2.65
C CYS A 198 17.84 0.30 2.70
N SER A 199 18.49 -0.72 3.27
CA SER A 199 17.86 -2.01 3.55
C SER A 199 18.54 -2.71 4.72
N TYR A 200 17.80 -3.59 5.41
CA TYR A 200 18.38 -4.54 6.37
C TYR A 200 18.97 -5.78 5.69
N ARG A 201 18.87 -5.90 4.37
CA ARG A 201 19.38 -6.99 3.55
C ARG A 201 20.16 -6.43 2.38
N PRO A 202 21.40 -6.88 2.14
CA PRO A 202 22.22 -6.36 1.05
C PRO A 202 21.70 -6.80 -0.32
N GLU A 203 21.11 -7.96 -0.46
CA GLU A 203 20.79 -8.64 -1.71
C GLU A 203 19.97 -7.74 -2.64
N ILE A 204 18.90 -7.15 -2.13
CA ILE A 204 18.03 -6.24 -2.92
C ILE A 204 18.80 -4.98 -3.38
N LEU A 205 19.70 -4.46 -2.56
CA LEU A 205 20.50 -3.29 -2.92
C LEU A 205 21.60 -3.65 -3.91
N GLU A 206 22.15 -4.86 -3.86
CA GLU A 206 23.11 -5.38 -4.83
C GLU A 206 22.46 -5.51 -6.21
N ASP A 207 21.23 -6.05 -6.28
CA ASP A 207 20.45 -6.09 -7.51
C ASP A 207 20.16 -4.66 -8.04
N PHE A 208 19.80 -3.72 -7.16
CA PHE A 208 19.63 -2.31 -7.56
C PHE A 208 20.92 -1.71 -8.09
N ALA A 209 22.06 -2.03 -7.49
CA ALA A 209 23.36 -1.53 -7.94
C ALA A 209 23.66 -1.99 -9.36
N VAL A 210 23.36 -3.24 -9.73
CA VAL A 210 23.53 -3.75 -11.11
C VAL A 210 22.78 -2.85 -12.10
N VAL A 211 21.46 -2.64 -11.88
CA VAL A 211 20.61 -1.85 -12.78
C VAL A 211 21.01 -0.37 -12.82
N LEU A 212 21.24 0.22 -11.66
CA LEU A 212 21.53 1.66 -11.57
C LEU A 212 22.95 1.99 -12.06
N ASN A 213 23.93 1.10 -11.87
CA ASN A 213 25.28 1.27 -12.41
C ASN A 213 25.30 1.22 -13.94
N GLU A 214 24.50 0.33 -14.55
CA GLU A 214 24.34 0.27 -16.00
C GLU A 214 23.77 1.59 -16.57
N ILE A 215 22.71 2.12 -15.97
CA ILE A 215 22.06 3.39 -16.39
C ILE A 215 23.02 4.58 -16.25
N THR A 216 23.85 4.57 -15.23
CA THR A 216 24.69 5.73 -14.86
C THR A 216 26.12 5.65 -15.39
N ASN A 217 26.58 4.49 -15.87
CA ASN A 217 27.99 4.15 -16.09
C ASN A 217 28.83 4.33 -14.81
N ALA A 218 28.26 4.04 -13.65
CA ALA A 218 28.93 4.09 -12.36
C ALA A 218 29.37 2.68 -11.91
N ASN A 219 30.11 2.62 -10.81
CA ASN A 219 30.48 1.37 -10.15
C ASN A 219 30.27 1.51 -8.64
N ASN A 220 29.07 1.92 -8.25
CA ASN A 220 28.71 2.08 -6.85
C ASN A 220 28.42 0.70 -6.23
N LYS A 221 28.82 0.54 -4.98
CA LYS A 221 28.66 -0.69 -4.22
C LYS A 221 27.78 -0.47 -3.01
N VAL A 222 27.18 -1.55 -2.54
CA VAL A 222 26.45 -1.58 -1.28
C VAL A 222 27.43 -1.46 -0.12
N ASN A 223 27.16 -0.57 0.81
CA ASN A 223 27.97 -0.34 1.99
C ASN A 223 27.23 -0.78 3.24
N LYS A 224 27.90 -1.52 4.13
CA LYS A 224 27.39 -1.85 5.46
C LYS A 224 27.56 -0.64 6.37
N SER A 225 26.53 -0.29 7.12
CA SER A 225 26.60 0.79 8.13
C SER A 225 27.58 0.42 9.25
N PRO A 226 28.50 1.29 9.63
CA PRO A 226 29.41 1.03 10.75
C PRO A 226 28.70 1.15 12.12
N SER A 227 27.57 1.85 12.17
CA SER A 227 26.86 2.18 13.42
C SER A 227 25.59 1.38 13.66
N ARG A 228 25.16 0.56 12.70
CA ARG A 228 23.92 -0.23 12.77
C ARG A 228 24.14 -1.64 12.25
N ASP A 229 23.82 -2.63 13.07
CA ASP A 229 23.89 -4.03 12.66
C ASP A 229 22.89 -4.33 11.55
N ASN A 230 23.36 -5.12 10.55
CA ASN A 230 22.56 -5.56 9.41
C ASN A 230 21.85 -4.43 8.66
N TYR A 231 22.46 -3.23 8.60
CA TYR A 231 21.92 -2.09 7.89
C TYR A 231 22.87 -1.72 6.76
N TYR A 232 22.34 -1.68 5.55
CA TYR A 232 23.09 -1.48 4.31
C TYR A 232 22.54 -0.26 3.57
N THR A 233 23.42 0.39 2.80
CA THR A 233 23.09 1.57 1.99
C THR A 233 23.69 1.46 0.61
N LEU A 234 22.93 1.92 -0.39
CA LEU A 234 23.38 2.17 -1.74
C LEU A 234 23.21 3.66 -2.04
N THR A 235 24.30 4.33 -2.42
CA THR A 235 24.33 5.79 -2.56
C THR A 235 24.79 6.18 -3.98
N TYR A 236 24.08 7.14 -4.58
CA TYR A 236 24.48 7.80 -5.82
C TYR A 236 24.51 9.31 -5.63
N SER A 237 25.39 10.00 -6.37
CA SER A 237 25.57 11.45 -6.26
C SER A 237 25.38 12.15 -7.60
N THR A 238 25.06 13.40 -7.54
CA THR A 238 24.85 14.45 -8.55
C THR A 238 24.50 13.95 -9.94
N GLU A 239 25.47 13.63 -10.80
CA GLU A 239 25.21 13.24 -12.20
C GLU A 239 24.47 11.90 -12.31
N ALA A 240 24.84 10.93 -11.48
CA ALA A 240 24.11 9.67 -11.41
C ALA A 240 22.66 9.87 -10.93
N VAL A 241 22.45 10.73 -9.93
CA VAL A 241 21.10 11.07 -9.43
C VAL A 241 20.25 11.69 -10.53
N LYS A 242 20.80 12.64 -11.33
CA LYS A 242 20.09 13.23 -12.47
C LYS A 242 19.66 12.16 -13.48
N LYS A 243 20.55 11.25 -13.87
CA LYS A 243 20.25 10.17 -14.81
C LYS A 243 19.15 9.24 -14.25
N ILE A 244 19.27 8.81 -13.01
CA ILE A 244 18.35 7.89 -12.36
C ILE A 244 16.97 8.54 -12.21
N LEU A 245 16.89 9.69 -11.51
CA LEU A 245 15.60 10.27 -11.15
C LEU A 245 14.86 10.89 -12.35
N ASN A 246 15.57 11.51 -13.29
CA ASN A 246 14.93 12.02 -14.51
C ASN A 246 14.28 10.87 -15.30
N LYS A 247 14.97 9.75 -15.49
CA LYS A 247 14.39 8.58 -16.17
C LYS A 247 13.25 7.97 -15.35
N ALA A 248 13.46 7.69 -14.07
CA ALA A 248 12.49 7.02 -13.23
C ALA A 248 11.15 7.78 -13.11
N TYR A 249 11.20 9.10 -12.91
CA TYR A 249 9.98 9.92 -12.81
C TYR A 249 9.23 10.12 -14.13
N THR A 250 9.82 9.79 -15.29
CA THR A 250 9.09 9.78 -16.57
C THR A 250 8.32 8.48 -16.82
N LEU A 251 8.67 7.41 -16.13
CA LEU A 251 8.09 6.09 -16.33
C LEU A 251 6.74 5.89 -15.64
N VAL A 252 6.45 6.67 -14.60
CA VAL A 252 5.23 6.54 -13.78
C VAL A 252 4.47 7.86 -13.71
N SER A 253 3.17 7.78 -13.55
CA SER A 253 2.33 8.97 -13.40
C SER A 253 2.60 9.70 -12.08
N LYS A 254 2.26 11.00 -12.04
CA LYS A 254 2.36 11.84 -10.82
C LYS A 254 1.55 11.30 -9.64
N ASP A 255 0.58 10.45 -9.91
CA ASP A 255 -0.28 9.84 -8.91
C ASP A 255 0.42 8.67 -8.16
N CYS A 256 1.55 8.19 -8.67
CA CYS A 256 2.26 7.05 -8.06
C CYS A 256 3.26 7.49 -6.99
N TYR A 257 4.19 8.39 -7.33
CA TYR A 257 5.35 8.66 -6.47
C TYR A 257 5.08 9.68 -5.34
N LEU A 258 5.97 9.71 -4.34
CA LEU A 258 5.90 10.68 -3.26
C LEU A 258 6.28 12.09 -3.74
N LEU A 259 5.27 12.95 -3.92
CA LEU A 259 5.45 14.33 -4.39
C LEU A 259 6.48 15.11 -3.57
N ARG A 260 6.58 14.85 -2.27
CA ARG A 260 7.57 15.48 -1.39
C ARG A 260 9.00 15.21 -1.82
N LYS A 261 9.32 13.95 -2.20
CA LYS A 261 10.67 13.58 -2.67
C LYS A 261 10.93 14.12 -4.06
N PHE A 262 9.96 14.02 -4.95
CA PHE A 262 10.03 14.61 -6.28
C PHE A 262 10.26 16.12 -6.23
N ASN A 263 9.48 16.87 -5.45
CA ASN A 263 9.59 18.31 -5.35
C ASN A 263 10.95 18.73 -4.77
N LYS A 264 11.48 18.00 -3.78
CA LYS A 264 12.81 18.25 -3.22
C LYS A 264 13.89 18.10 -4.29
N TYR A 265 13.83 17.05 -5.10
CA TYR A 265 14.74 16.85 -6.23
C TYR A 265 14.58 17.96 -7.29
N LYS A 266 13.35 18.30 -7.67
CA LYS A 266 13.07 19.35 -8.66
C LYS A 266 13.57 20.71 -8.19
N CYS A 267 13.33 21.10 -6.96
CA CYS A 267 13.84 22.35 -6.38
C CYS A 267 15.36 22.41 -6.43
N TRP A 268 16.05 21.30 -6.14
CA TRP A 268 17.50 21.24 -6.24
C TRP A 268 17.94 21.36 -7.71
N LEU A 269 17.31 20.64 -8.63
CA LEU A 269 17.63 20.69 -10.07
C LEU A 269 17.46 22.09 -10.64
N ASP A 270 16.39 22.80 -10.28
CA ASP A 270 16.09 24.16 -10.77
C ASP A 270 17.11 25.21 -10.26
N LYS A 271 17.63 25.03 -9.05
CA LYS A 271 18.72 25.86 -8.47
C LYS A 271 20.06 25.63 -9.13
N ASN A 272 20.30 24.45 -9.71
CA ASN A 272 21.60 24.01 -10.22
C ASN A 272 21.58 23.77 -11.74
N LYS A 273 20.72 24.48 -12.47
CA LYS A 273 20.61 24.38 -13.93
C LYS A 273 21.73 25.11 -14.71
N TYR A 274 22.64 25.83 -14.01
CA TYR A 274 23.70 26.63 -14.61
C TYR A 274 25.06 26.05 -14.32
#